data_790808557e70d8c7e34ffdcd558638c2
#
_entry.id   790808557e70d8c7e34ffdcd558638c2
#
_cell.length_a   1.000
_cell.length_b   1.000
_cell.length_c   1.000
_cell.angle_alpha   90.00
_cell.angle_beta   90.00
_cell.angle_gamma   90.00
#
_symmetry.space_group_name_H-M   'P 1'
#
loop_
_entity.id
_entity.type
_entity.pdbx_description
1 polymer ?
#
loop_
_entity_poly.entity_id
_entity_poly.type
_entity_poly.pdbx_seq_one_letter_code
_entity_poly.pdbx_strand_id
1 'polypeptide(L)'
;MLENRSFDQMLGLSGIQGSDAVGGDATTIEGLRGTEDNPSPNGGSVRVSSPADFVVGADPGHEFPDVQEQLCGVGNGYSSPTLPAGNVDPHIENSGFVLSFAGKYPSADLTTPMKCFTSDQLPVLTTLAREFAVCDHWFSSMPGPTWPNRFFVHAATAGGLDHSPNLVEEMGMPYSFANGTVFDLLEDAKLDWTVYMGDEFPQALHMDGMVERLAEGKFRPFSFFRNDLRAGGFSKSYVFIEPDWHPFTKFKGGNSQHPMDDVTRGERLIKETYEAIRNSPSWESSLLIITYDEHGGFYDHVAPPTTVDPGDKTTNQFNNKYDFGFRQLGVRVPAVVVSPFIAKGVIDHRLYDHSSVPATIERMFGLTSLTQRDKQAARLTELLSLKDPRDDAPRTLPAPAPSPVRFEFLGRLESDFERVASEMGLEAGRPADPALAGFVHVALLRKLSVSPPAERTMIIEEAKAVQYETDAVRYIHGVRKLIAAAGSRAQGSGL
;
A
#
# COMPACT_ATOMS: atom_id res chain seq x y z
N MET A 1 -2.40 0.33 5.61
CA MET A 1 -1.89 -0.29 4.35
C MET A 1 -0.46 0.17 4.14
N LEU A 2 0.45 -0.78 3.89
CA LEU A 2 1.87 -0.54 3.62
C LEU A 2 2.14 -0.61 2.10
N GLU A 3 3.40 -0.69 1.65
CA GLU A 3 3.77 -0.43 0.27
C GLU A 3 4.77 -1.45 -0.30
N ASN A 4 4.48 -1.91 -1.51
CA ASN A 4 5.40 -2.53 -2.46
C ASN A 4 6.12 -3.78 -1.95
N ARG A 5 5.38 -4.81 -1.46
CA ARG A 5 5.96 -6.09 -1.03
C ARG A 5 5.08 -7.28 -1.44
N SER A 6 5.68 -8.31 -2.03
CA SER A 6 4.96 -9.55 -2.31
C SER A 6 4.77 -10.42 -1.05
N PHE A 7 3.79 -11.32 -1.09
CA PHE A 7 3.57 -12.28 -0.02
C PHE A 7 4.81 -13.15 0.21
N ASP A 8 5.39 -13.69 -0.85
CA ASP A 8 6.55 -14.55 -0.74
C ASP A 8 7.77 -13.84 -0.19
N GLN A 9 8.00 -12.58 -0.57
CA GLN A 9 9.12 -11.82 -0.02
C GLN A 9 9.01 -11.67 1.49
N MET A 10 7.80 -11.42 2.02
CA MET A 10 7.61 -11.09 3.43
C MET A 10 7.34 -12.32 4.30
N LEU A 11 6.56 -13.28 3.82
CA LEU A 11 6.08 -14.42 4.61
C LEU A 11 6.36 -15.79 3.96
N GLY A 12 6.77 -15.84 2.69
CA GLY A 12 6.91 -17.09 1.95
C GLY A 12 7.83 -18.12 2.60
N LEU A 13 8.91 -17.68 3.24
CA LEU A 13 9.85 -18.58 3.97
C LEU A 13 9.55 -18.72 5.47
N SER A 14 8.42 -18.20 5.97
CA SER A 14 8.12 -18.21 7.42
C SER A 14 7.70 -19.58 7.97
N GLY A 15 7.22 -20.49 7.10
CA GLY A 15 6.77 -21.82 7.46
C GLY A 15 5.63 -21.82 8.50
N ILE A 16 4.76 -20.80 8.48
CA ILE A 16 3.64 -20.68 9.41
C ILE A 16 2.69 -21.85 9.25
N GLN A 17 2.37 -22.49 10.36
CA GLN A 17 1.41 -23.59 10.48
C GLN A 17 0.23 -23.12 11.34
N GLY A 18 -0.96 -23.64 11.05
CA GLY A 18 -2.17 -23.25 11.73
C GLY A 18 -3.36 -24.15 11.41
N SER A 19 -4.54 -23.58 11.55
CA SER A 19 -5.81 -24.23 11.18
C SER A 19 -6.46 -23.49 10.01
N ASP A 20 -6.94 -24.24 9.04
CA ASP A 20 -7.71 -23.71 7.92
C ASP A 20 -8.96 -22.95 8.40
N ALA A 21 -9.19 -21.76 7.87
CA ALA A 21 -10.29 -20.90 8.27
C ALA A 21 -11.69 -21.48 7.97
N VAL A 22 -11.79 -22.36 6.96
CA VAL A 22 -13.06 -22.93 6.51
C VAL A 22 -13.32 -24.30 7.15
N GLY A 23 -12.34 -25.19 7.09
CA GLY A 23 -12.47 -26.58 7.56
C GLY A 23 -12.02 -26.80 9.00
N GLY A 24 -11.17 -25.94 9.54
CA GLY A 24 -10.56 -26.12 10.87
C GLY A 24 -9.42 -27.16 10.89
N ASP A 25 -9.13 -27.80 9.78
CA ASP A 25 -8.05 -28.80 9.67
C ASP A 25 -6.67 -28.14 9.76
N ALA A 26 -5.69 -28.91 10.20
CA ALA A 26 -4.31 -28.44 10.24
C ALA A 26 -3.81 -28.13 8.81
N THR A 27 -3.25 -26.95 8.63
CA THR A 27 -2.71 -26.50 7.34
C THR A 27 -1.47 -25.65 7.51
N THR A 28 -0.83 -25.30 6.41
CA THR A 28 0.32 -24.39 6.33
C THR A 28 0.03 -23.32 5.31
N ILE A 29 0.61 -22.13 5.48
CA ILE A 29 0.54 -21.10 4.43
C ILE A 29 1.06 -21.65 3.10
N GLU A 30 0.49 -21.19 1.99
CA GLU A 30 1.02 -21.44 0.65
C GLU A 30 2.26 -20.58 0.43
N GLY A 31 3.38 -21.04 1.01
CA GLY A 31 4.67 -20.37 0.98
C GLY A 31 5.70 -21.10 0.12
N LEU A 32 6.92 -20.59 0.16
CA LEU A 32 8.06 -21.09 -0.62
C LEU A 32 8.64 -22.38 -0.04
N ARG A 33 9.10 -23.25 -0.93
CA ARG A 33 9.88 -24.47 -0.58
C ARG A 33 11.39 -24.20 -0.53
N GLY A 34 11.83 -23.02 -1.04
CA GLY A 34 13.25 -22.66 -1.17
C GLY A 34 13.93 -23.23 -2.42
N THR A 35 13.15 -23.82 -3.31
CA THR A 35 13.64 -24.40 -4.59
C THR A 35 13.18 -23.62 -5.80
N GLU A 36 12.28 -22.68 -5.62
CA GLU A 36 11.74 -21.82 -6.68
C GLU A 36 12.85 -20.99 -7.31
N ASP A 37 12.77 -20.84 -8.61
CA ASP A 37 13.74 -20.04 -9.36
C ASP A 37 13.07 -19.25 -10.49
N ASN A 38 13.80 -18.29 -11.06
CA ASN A 38 13.33 -17.41 -12.11
C ASN A 38 14.40 -17.25 -13.19
N PRO A 39 14.04 -17.27 -14.48
CA PRO A 39 14.99 -17.18 -15.58
C PRO A 39 15.90 -15.94 -15.51
N SER A 40 17.17 -16.11 -15.87
CA SER A 40 18.17 -15.05 -15.89
C SER A 40 18.53 -14.65 -17.33
N PRO A 41 18.78 -13.36 -17.63
CA PRO A 41 19.20 -12.92 -18.98
C PRO A 41 20.55 -13.48 -19.40
N ASN A 42 21.38 -13.95 -18.45
CA ASN A 42 22.70 -14.52 -18.73
C ASN A 42 22.65 -16.06 -18.96
N GLY A 43 21.45 -16.62 -19.06
CA GLY A 43 21.22 -18.06 -19.08
C GLY A 43 21.15 -18.66 -17.65
N GLY A 44 20.48 -19.81 -17.51
CA GLY A 44 20.15 -20.39 -16.21
C GLY A 44 19.07 -19.66 -15.47
N SER A 45 19.04 -19.77 -14.14
CA SER A 45 18.02 -19.17 -13.29
C SER A 45 18.62 -18.60 -12.00
N VAL A 46 17.88 -17.70 -11.37
CA VAL A 46 18.15 -17.15 -10.04
C VAL A 46 17.16 -17.77 -9.05
N ARG A 47 17.70 -18.43 -8.03
CA ARG A 47 16.88 -19.10 -7.00
C ARG A 47 16.47 -18.13 -5.89
N VAL A 48 15.29 -18.36 -5.29
CA VAL A 48 14.90 -17.71 -4.06
C VAL A 48 15.97 -17.88 -2.99
N SER A 49 16.21 -16.84 -2.22
CA SER A 49 17.24 -16.82 -1.19
C SER A 49 16.84 -15.94 0.00
N SER A 50 17.57 -16.09 1.10
CA SER A 50 17.43 -15.28 2.32
C SER A 50 18.80 -15.12 3.00
N PRO A 51 18.99 -14.08 3.83
CA PRO A 51 18.05 -13.01 4.18
C PRO A 51 17.93 -11.95 3.08
N ALA A 52 16.78 -11.26 3.03
CA ALA A 52 16.61 -10.08 2.19
C ALA A 52 17.35 -8.87 2.81
N ASP A 53 17.62 -7.86 1.97
CA ASP A 53 18.21 -6.62 2.43
C ASP A 53 17.14 -5.74 3.12
N PHE A 54 17.47 -5.12 4.26
CA PHE A 54 16.54 -4.24 4.98
C PHE A 54 16.13 -3.00 4.17
N VAL A 55 17.03 -2.54 3.30
CA VAL A 55 16.80 -1.50 2.28
C VAL A 55 17.27 -2.05 0.95
N VAL A 56 16.42 -1.99 -0.04
CA VAL A 56 16.77 -2.41 -1.40
C VAL A 56 17.45 -1.25 -2.11
N GLY A 57 18.60 -1.48 -2.73
CA GLY A 57 19.37 -0.43 -3.40
C GLY A 57 18.79 0.05 -4.73
N ALA A 58 17.81 -0.66 -5.26
CA ALA A 58 17.10 -0.39 -6.49
C ALA A 58 15.60 -0.63 -6.27
N ASP A 59 14.76 0.14 -6.93
CA ASP A 59 13.31 0.01 -6.87
C ASP A 59 12.83 -0.86 -8.05
N PRO A 60 12.47 -2.14 -7.86
CA PRO A 60 12.08 -3.00 -8.96
C PRO A 60 10.87 -2.44 -9.71
N GLY A 61 10.75 -2.75 -11.00
CA GLY A 61 9.62 -2.28 -11.80
C GLY A 61 8.29 -2.84 -11.28
N HIS A 62 7.28 -2.00 -11.17
CA HIS A 62 5.93 -2.38 -10.71
C HIS A 62 4.82 -1.59 -11.43
N GLU A 63 5.16 -0.85 -12.50
CA GLU A 63 4.15 -0.32 -13.41
C GLU A 63 3.47 -1.46 -14.19
N PHE A 64 2.31 -1.20 -14.77
CA PHE A 64 1.52 -2.22 -15.48
C PHE A 64 2.34 -3.03 -16.50
N PRO A 65 3.18 -2.43 -17.37
CA PRO A 65 4.02 -3.20 -18.29
C PRO A 65 5.06 -4.07 -17.57
N ASP A 66 5.66 -3.58 -16.48
CA ASP A 66 6.62 -4.34 -15.69
C ASP A 66 5.97 -5.60 -15.11
N VAL A 67 4.77 -5.42 -14.52
CA VAL A 67 4.03 -6.55 -13.91
C VAL A 67 3.56 -7.55 -14.96
N GLN A 68 3.13 -7.09 -16.13
CA GLN A 68 2.78 -7.97 -17.24
C GLN A 68 3.98 -8.81 -17.69
N GLU A 69 5.16 -8.18 -17.80
CA GLU A 69 6.40 -8.88 -18.13
C GLU A 69 6.80 -9.89 -17.04
N GLN A 70 6.66 -9.53 -15.77
CA GLN A 70 6.95 -10.40 -14.61
C GLN A 70 6.07 -11.64 -14.61
N LEU A 71 4.79 -11.49 -14.90
CA LEU A 71 3.81 -12.57 -14.89
C LEU A 71 3.85 -13.45 -16.14
N CYS A 72 3.93 -12.82 -17.31
CA CYS A 72 3.78 -13.52 -18.61
C CYS A 72 5.11 -13.75 -19.35
N GLY A 73 6.23 -13.23 -18.83
CA GLY A 73 7.52 -13.20 -19.53
C GLY A 73 7.65 -12.08 -20.55
N VAL A 74 8.89 -11.80 -20.93
CA VAL A 74 9.26 -10.68 -21.81
C VAL A 74 8.55 -10.76 -23.16
N GLY A 75 7.85 -9.69 -23.52
CA GLY A 75 7.17 -9.58 -24.82
C GLY A 75 5.83 -10.35 -24.91
N ASN A 76 5.39 -10.95 -23.81
CA ASN A 76 4.10 -11.63 -23.72
C ASN A 76 3.08 -10.78 -22.98
N GLY A 77 1.80 -11.15 -23.09
CA GLY A 77 0.69 -10.48 -22.39
C GLY A 77 -0.39 -11.48 -22.00
N TYR A 78 -1.40 -11.01 -21.29
CA TYR A 78 -2.54 -11.83 -20.88
C TYR A 78 -3.28 -12.38 -22.09
N SER A 79 -3.73 -13.65 -22.01
CA SER A 79 -4.27 -14.36 -23.16
C SER A 79 -5.67 -13.92 -23.54
N SER A 80 -6.51 -13.56 -22.60
CA SER A 80 -7.90 -13.20 -22.91
C SER A 80 -8.65 -12.56 -21.74
N PRO A 81 -9.41 -11.50 -22.00
CA PRO A 81 -10.35 -10.92 -21.02
C PRO A 81 -11.61 -11.79 -20.81
N THR A 82 -11.75 -12.92 -21.47
CA THR A 82 -12.97 -13.76 -21.45
C THR A 82 -12.94 -14.90 -20.47
N LEU A 83 -11.83 -15.15 -19.79
CA LEU A 83 -11.76 -16.18 -18.76
C LEU A 83 -12.72 -15.90 -17.62
N PRO A 84 -13.44 -16.91 -17.09
CA PRO A 84 -14.25 -16.75 -15.89
C PRO A 84 -13.41 -16.30 -14.71
N ALA A 85 -14.00 -15.52 -13.80
CA ALA A 85 -13.35 -15.08 -12.57
C ALA A 85 -12.88 -16.28 -11.73
N GLY A 86 -11.71 -16.15 -11.12
CA GLY A 86 -11.07 -17.20 -10.32
C GLY A 86 -10.18 -18.18 -11.12
N ASN A 87 -10.15 -18.09 -12.45
CA ASN A 87 -9.24 -18.92 -13.27
C ASN A 87 -7.90 -18.21 -13.47
N VAL A 88 -6.83 -18.98 -13.55
CA VAL A 88 -5.50 -18.46 -13.90
C VAL A 88 -5.37 -18.37 -15.41
N ASP A 89 -4.88 -17.25 -15.91
CA ASP A 89 -4.53 -17.09 -17.33
C ASP A 89 -3.39 -18.04 -17.67
N PRO A 90 -3.52 -18.89 -18.73
CA PRO A 90 -2.49 -19.85 -19.09
C PRO A 90 -1.15 -19.22 -19.54
N HIS A 91 -1.10 -17.92 -19.80
CA HIS A 91 0.13 -17.19 -20.10
C HIS A 91 0.84 -16.70 -18.84
N ILE A 92 0.24 -16.80 -17.66
CA ILE A 92 0.88 -16.43 -16.39
C ILE A 92 1.72 -17.60 -15.87
N GLU A 93 3.02 -17.46 -15.95
CA GLU A 93 4.02 -18.44 -15.51
C GLU A 93 4.90 -17.89 -14.37
N ASN A 94 4.73 -16.62 -13.99
CA ASN A 94 5.57 -15.90 -13.01
C ASN A 94 7.07 -16.01 -13.34
N SER A 95 7.42 -16.02 -14.62
CA SER A 95 8.78 -16.33 -15.11
C SER A 95 9.63 -15.10 -15.45
N GLY A 96 9.07 -13.89 -15.36
CA GLY A 96 9.72 -12.66 -15.84
C GLY A 96 10.32 -11.74 -14.79
N PHE A 97 10.27 -12.05 -13.49
CA PHE A 97 10.68 -11.12 -12.42
C PHE A 97 12.14 -10.70 -12.51
N VAL A 98 13.06 -11.66 -12.69
CA VAL A 98 14.49 -11.37 -12.83
C VAL A 98 14.79 -10.70 -14.17
N LEU A 99 14.07 -11.05 -15.23
CA LEU A 99 14.26 -10.47 -16.56
C LEU A 99 13.82 -9.00 -16.58
N SER A 100 12.63 -8.69 -16.05
CA SER A 100 12.10 -7.34 -15.91
C SER A 100 13.04 -6.46 -15.06
N PHE A 101 13.50 -6.99 -13.91
CA PHE A 101 14.47 -6.29 -13.07
C PHE A 101 15.79 -6.00 -13.79
N ALA A 102 16.33 -6.98 -14.52
CA ALA A 102 17.54 -6.82 -15.31
C ALA A 102 17.41 -5.80 -16.45
N GLY A 103 16.23 -5.73 -17.07
CA GLY A 103 15.91 -4.71 -18.09
C GLY A 103 15.99 -3.29 -17.54
N LYS A 104 15.45 -3.08 -16.33
CA LYS A 104 15.48 -1.78 -15.65
C LYS A 104 16.86 -1.45 -15.02
N TYR A 105 17.55 -2.45 -14.49
CA TYR A 105 18.80 -2.31 -13.75
C TYR A 105 19.87 -3.33 -14.19
N PRO A 106 20.44 -3.19 -15.39
CA PRO A 106 21.35 -4.21 -15.97
C PRO A 106 22.65 -4.43 -15.18
N SER A 107 23.04 -3.49 -14.32
CA SER A 107 24.24 -3.58 -13.47
C SER A 107 23.95 -3.91 -12.01
N ALA A 108 22.69 -4.12 -11.62
CA ALA A 108 22.32 -4.43 -10.24
C ALA A 108 22.49 -5.93 -9.91
N ASP A 109 22.38 -6.25 -8.64
CA ASP A 109 22.35 -7.65 -8.18
C ASP A 109 21.02 -8.31 -8.61
N LEU A 110 21.08 -9.18 -9.59
CA LEU A 110 19.91 -9.87 -10.17
C LEU A 110 19.19 -10.79 -9.17
N THR A 111 19.77 -11.05 -8.01
CA THR A 111 19.08 -11.79 -6.93
C THR A 111 18.07 -10.94 -6.19
N THR A 112 18.09 -9.64 -6.34
CA THR A 112 17.25 -8.66 -5.61
C THR A 112 15.75 -9.04 -5.59
N PRO A 113 15.07 -9.29 -6.72
CA PRO A 113 13.63 -9.61 -6.70
C PRO A 113 13.33 -10.99 -6.07
N MET A 114 14.34 -11.86 -5.93
CA MET A 114 14.22 -13.24 -5.42
C MET A 114 14.64 -13.38 -3.95
N LYS A 115 15.06 -12.29 -3.28
CA LYS A 115 15.44 -12.30 -1.86
C LYS A 115 14.22 -12.16 -0.97
N CYS A 116 14.08 -13.07 0.00
CA CYS A 116 12.96 -13.12 0.93
C CYS A 116 13.43 -12.86 2.36
N PHE A 117 12.56 -12.24 3.16
CA PHE A 117 12.82 -12.01 4.59
C PHE A 117 12.66 -13.31 5.39
N THR A 118 13.44 -13.42 6.46
CA THR A 118 13.25 -14.44 7.48
C THR A 118 12.29 -13.95 8.57
N SER A 119 11.72 -14.88 9.35
CA SER A 119 10.89 -14.53 10.50
C SER A 119 11.65 -13.66 11.54
N ASP A 120 12.97 -13.84 11.67
CA ASP A 120 13.80 -13.04 12.57
C ASP A 120 14.02 -11.60 12.08
N GLN A 121 13.92 -11.39 10.78
CA GLN A 121 13.96 -10.03 10.19
C GLN A 121 12.64 -9.29 10.34
N LEU A 122 11.51 -10.03 10.35
CA LEU A 122 10.15 -9.49 10.46
C LEU A 122 9.42 -10.06 11.70
N PRO A 123 9.95 -9.87 12.90
CA PRO A 123 9.39 -10.49 14.10
C PRO A 123 7.99 -10.00 14.46
N VAL A 124 7.64 -8.77 14.11
CA VAL A 124 6.33 -8.19 14.42
C VAL A 124 5.24 -8.77 13.51
N LEU A 125 5.42 -8.68 12.19
CA LEU A 125 4.47 -9.21 11.21
C LEU A 125 4.29 -10.72 11.37
N THR A 126 5.39 -11.46 11.52
CA THR A 126 5.36 -12.91 11.68
C THR A 126 4.67 -13.33 13.00
N THR A 127 4.87 -12.58 14.09
CA THR A 127 4.15 -12.84 15.34
C THR A 127 2.65 -12.64 15.17
N LEU A 128 2.22 -11.56 14.53
CA LEU A 128 0.80 -11.30 14.27
C LEU A 128 0.19 -12.36 13.36
N ALA A 129 0.89 -12.80 12.32
CA ALA A 129 0.46 -13.87 11.43
C ALA A 129 0.28 -15.22 12.15
N ARG A 130 1.12 -15.50 13.18
CA ARG A 130 1.01 -16.71 14.02
C ARG A 130 -0.04 -16.61 15.13
N GLU A 131 -0.35 -15.40 15.56
CA GLU A 131 -1.29 -15.15 16.66
C GLU A 131 -2.72 -14.94 16.17
N PHE A 132 -2.94 -14.56 14.91
CA PHE A 132 -4.24 -14.25 14.35
C PHE A 132 -4.47 -14.95 13.02
N ALA A 133 -5.11 -14.29 12.05
CA ALA A 133 -5.34 -14.86 10.74
C ALA A 133 -4.33 -14.31 9.71
N VAL A 134 -3.72 -15.20 8.93
CA VAL A 134 -3.00 -14.86 7.71
C VAL A 134 -3.83 -15.29 6.50
N CYS A 135 -4.05 -14.35 5.56
CA CYS A 135 -4.74 -14.61 4.30
C CYS A 135 -3.68 -14.78 3.22
N ASP A 136 -3.36 -16.01 2.85
CA ASP A 136 -2.26 -16.31 1.93
C ASP A 136 -2.64 -16.28 0.44
N HIS A 137 -3.92 -15.99 0.15
CA HIS A 137 -4.44 -15.74 -1.18
C HIS A 137 -5.02 -14.31 -1.30
N TRP A 138 -4.33 -13.34 -0.72
CA TRP A 138 -4.64 -11.92 -0.93
C TRP A 138 -3.81 -11.37 -2.07
N PHE A 139 -4.46 -10.93 -3.14
CA PHE A 139 -3.84 -10.38 -4.34
C PHE A 139 -4.03 -8.87 -4.41
N SER A 140 -3.10 -8.15 -5.02
CA SER A 140 -3.37 -6.78 -5.44
C SER A 140 -4.53 -6.76 -6.44
N SER A 141 -5.33 -5.69 -6.43
CA SER A 141 -6.60 -5.68 -7.18
C SER A 141 -6.44 -5.60 -8.69
N MET A 142 -5.26 -5.20 -9.13
CA MET A 142 -4.85 -5.20 -10.54
C MET A 142 -3.34 -5.37 -10.67
N PRO A 143 -2.84 -5.88 -11.81
CA PRO A 143 -1.41 -5.97 -12.08
C PRO A 143 -0.86 -4.59 -12.44
N GLY A 144 -0.39 -3.86 -11.45
CA GLY A 144 0.09 -2.49 -11.66
C GLY A 144 0.50 -1.80 -10.36
N PRO A 145 0.71 -0.47 -10.44
CA PRO A 145 1.37 0.29 -9.39
C PRO A 145 0.47 0.63 -8.18
N THR A 146 1.07 1.32 -7.22
CA THR A 146 0.51 1.77 -5.95
C THR A 146 -0.85 2.47 -6.07
N TRP A 147 -0.95 3.52 -6.90
CA TRP A 147 -2.11 4.41 -6.91
C TRP A 147 -3.42 3.71 -7.27
N PRO A 148 -3.55 3.02 -8.42
CA PRO A 148 -4.78 2.32 -8.76
C PRO A 148 -5.12 1.22 -7.75
N ASN A 149 -4.13 0.48 -7.22
CA ASN A 149 -4.37 -0.54 -6.23
C ASN A 149 -4.93 0.04 -4.91
N ARG A 150 -4.44 1.20 -4.47
CA ARG A 150 -4.98 1.89 -3.30
C ARG A 150 -6.40 2.40 -3.51
N PHE A 151 -6.76 2.81 -4.72
CA PHE A 151 -8.13 3.22 -5.01
C PHE A 151 -9.13 2.06 -4.83
N PHE A 152 -8.75 0.83 -5.13
CA PHE A 152 -9.61 -0.33 -4.85
C PHE A 152 -9.96 -0.49 -3.37
N VAL A 153 -9.07 -0.12 -2.45
CA VAL A 153 -9.36 -0.14 -0.99
C VAL A 153 -10.45 0.87 -0.63
N HIS A 154 -10.55 1.97 -1.36
CA HIS A 154 -11.45 3.06 -1.02
C HIS A 154 -12.73 3.09 -1.86
N ALA A 155 -12.67 2.62 -3.11
CA ALA A 155 -13.74 2.75 -4.09
C ALA A 155 -14.13 1.42 -4.77
N ALA A 156 -13.45 0.32 -4.47
CA ALA A 156 -13.58 -0.98 -5.15
C ALA A 156 -13.38 -0.91 -6.68
N THR A 157 -12.67 0.13 -7.13
CA THR A 157 -12.28 0.39 -8.52
C THR A 157 -11.09 1.35 -8.55
N ALA A 158 -10.34 1.33 -9.63
CA ALA A 158 -9.32 2.36 -9.92
C ALA A 158 -9.89 3.52 -10.77
N GLY A 159 -11.21 3.57 -11.05
CA GLY A 159 -11.80 4.58 -11.93
C GLY A 159 -11.26 4.55 -13.35
N GLY A 160 -10.76 3.40 -13.80
CA GLY A 160 -10.11 3.23 -15.10
C GLY A 160 -8.60 3.51 -15.11
N LEU A 161 -8.01 3.97 -14.01
CA LEU A 161 -6.57 4.21 -13.92
C LEU A 161 -5.79 2.89 -13.90
N ASP A 162 -4.90 2.69 -14.86
CA ASP A 162 -4.06 1.48 -15.01
C ASP A 162 -2.55 1.74 -14.90
N HIS A 163 -2.17 2.93 -14.47
CA HIS A 163 -0.78 3.38 -14.33
C HIS A 163 -0.63 4.39 -13.18
N SER A 164 0.60 4.73 -12.82
CA SER A 164 0.83 5.83 -11.88
C SER A 164 0.42 7.18 -12.50
N PRO A 165 -0.15 8.11 -11.71
CA PRO A 165 -0.58 9.41 -12.20
C PRO A 165 0.51 10.15 -12.95
N ASN A 166 0.17 10.74 -14.10
CA ASN A 166 1.08 11.57 -14.87
C ASN A 166 0.91 13.04 -14.48
N LEU A 167 2.03 13.72 -14.19
CA LEU A 167 2.06 15.13 -13.81
C LEU A 167 1.38 16.06 -14.83
N VAL A 168 1.51 15.76 -16.12
CA VAL A 168 1.03 16.65 -17.21
C VAL A 168 -0.47 16.48 -17.47
N GLU A 169 -0.98 15.24 -17.38
CA GLU A 169 -2.33 14.88 -17.82
C GLU A 169 -3.37 15.03 -16.70
N GLU A 170 -2.96 14.92 -15.45
CA GLU A 170 -3.87 14.76 -14.30
C GLU A 170 -3.79 15.88 -13.27
N MET A 171 -2.89 16.85 -13.47
CA MET A 171 -2.68 17.93 -12.51
C MET A 171 -3.87 18.86 -12.34
N GLY A 172 -4.31 18.97 -11.08
CA GLY A 172 -5.40 19.87 -10.67
C GLY A 172 -6.79 19.23 -10.68
N MET A 173 -6.90 17.95 -10.99
CA MET A 173 -8.16 17.20 -10.94
C MET A 173 -8.03 16.02 -9.97
N PRO A 174 -8.70 16.02 -8.81
CA PRO A 174 -8.79 14.83 -7.96
C PRO A 174 -9.56 13.72 -8.69
N TYR A 175 -9.27 12.47 -8.35
CA TYR A 175 -9.95 11.31 -8.92
C TYR A 175 -11.37 11.16 -8.39
N SER A 176 -12.34 11.14 -9.29
CA SER A 176 -13.74 10.88 -8.97
C SER A 176 -14.12 9.45 -9.35
N PHE A 177 -14.94 8.82 -8.52
CA PHE A 177 -15.44 7.47 -8.75
C PHE A 177 -16.96 7.54 -8.97
N ALA A 178 -17.47 6.77 -9.93
CA ALA A 178 -18.87 6.85 -10.36
C ALA A 178 -19.87 6.61 -9.21
N ASN A 179 -19.52 5.77 -8.25
CA ASN A 179 -20.36 5.42 -7.11
C ASN A 179 -19.80 5.95 -5.78
N GLY A 180 -18.86 6.90 -5.83
CA GLY A 180 -18.20 7.43 -4.66
C GLY A 180 -17.18 6.46 -4.03
N THR A 181 -16.90 6.67 -2.77
CA THR A 181 -15.93 5.94 -1.97
C THR A 181 -16.57 5.36 -0.71
N VAL A 182 -15.84 4.49 -0.01
CA VAL A 182 -16.24 4.01 1.32
C VAL A 182 -16.46 5.16 2.31
N PHE A 183 -15.75 6.27 2.16
CA PHE A 183 -15.92 7.46 3.00
C PHE A 183 -17.29 8.12 2.77
N ASP A 184 -17.74 8.20 1.52
CA ASP A 184 -19.07 8.71 1.16
C ASP A 184 -20.17 7.82 1.73
N LEU A 185 -20.06 6.49 1.58
CA LEU A 185 -21.01 5.53 2.16
C LEU A 185 -21.12 5.66 3.68
N LEU A 186 -20.01 5.84 4.36
CA LEU A 186 -19.99 6.01 5.82
C LEU A 186 -20.66 7.32 6.23
N GLU A 187 -20.41 8.42 5.53
CA GLU A 187 -21.02 9.72 5.80
C GLU A 187 -22.53 9.70 5.56
N ASP A 188 -22.99 9.10 4.47
CA ASP A 188 -24.41 8.91 4.17
C ASP A 188 -25.13 8.09 5.27
N ALA A 189 -24.43 7.10 5.82
CA ALA A 189 -24.91 6.29 6.95
C ALA A 189 -24.73 6.97 8.32
N LYS A 190 -24.16 8.18 8.38
CA LYS A 190 -23.83 8.92 9.62
C LYS A 190 -22.85 8.16 10.52
N LEU A 191 -21.96 7.41 9.92
CA LEU A 191 -20.87 6.70 10.58
C LEU A 191 -19.61 7.55 10.52
N ASP A 192 -18.95 7.72 11.65
CA ASP A 192 -17.76 8.57 11.73
C ASP A 192 -16.49 7.80 11.37
N TRP A 193 -15.59 8.47 10.69
CA TRP A 193 -14.32 7.91 10.23
C TRP A 193 -13.17 8.91 10.37
N THR A 194 -11.94 8.41 10.26
CA THR A 194 -10.74 9.26 10.25
C THR A 194 -9.60 8.58 9.49
N VAL A 195 -8.75 9.38 8.85
CA VAL A 195 -7.45 8.96 8.32
C VAL A 195 -6.37 9.43 9.28
N TYR A 196 -5.56 8.49 9.79
CA TYR A 196 -4.32 8.85 10.49
C TYR A 196 -3.17 8.84 9.50
N MET A 197 -2.48 9.97 9.38
CA MET A 197 -1.40 10.19 8.43
C MET A 197 -0.04 10.21 9.12
N GLY A 198 0.93 9.52 8.54
CA GLY A 198 2.32 9.49 9.03
C GLY A 198 3.06 10.78 8.73
N ASP A 199 2.81 11.37 7.56
CA ASP A 199 3.38 12.65 7.13
C ASP A 199 2.31 13.61 6.57
N GLU A 200 2.74 14.73 5.98
CA GLU A 200 1.87 15.78 5.45
C GLU A 200 1.24 15.44 4.08
N PHE A 201 1.58 14.28 3.48
CA PHE A 201 1.22 13.93 2.09
C PHE A 201 0.39 12.63 2.00
N PRO A 202 -0.76 12.52 2.71
CA PRO A 202 -1.57 11.31 2.63
C PRO A 202 -2.12 11.11 1.21
N GLN A 203 -1.96 9.90 0.68
CA GLN A 203 -2.37 9.54 -0.67
C GLN A 203 -3.89 9.64 -0.86
N ALA A 204 -4.68 9.46 0.19
CA ALA A 204 -6.13 9.60 0.14
C ALA A 204 -6.60 10.99 -0.36
N LEU A 205 -5.76 12.03 -0.30
CA LEU A 205 -6.08 13.35 -0.84
C LEU A 205 -6.22 13.38 -2.37
N HIS A 206 -5.76 12.34 -3.07
CA HIS A 206 -5.96 12.22 -4.52
C HIS A 206 -7.44 12.05 -4.92
N MET A 207 -8.27 11.59 -4.00
CA MET A 207 -9.68 11.36 -4.25
C MET A 207 -10.49 12.65 -4.06
N ASP A 208 -11.54 12.80 -4.88
CA ASP A 208 -12.43 13.95 -4.85
C ASP A 208 -13.08 14.12 -3.46
N GLY A 209 -13.24 15.38 -3.03
CA GLY A 209 -13.80 15.73 -1.72
C GLY A 209 -12.88 15.51 -0.51
N MET A 210 -11.70 14.89 -0.66
CA MET A 210 -10.83 14.59 0.49
C MET A 210 -10.05 15.80 1.00
N VAL A 211 -9.82 16.82 0.18
CA VAL A 211 -9.22 18.09 0.60
C VAL A 211 -10.17 18.86 1.54
N GLU A 212 -11.46 18.86 1.23
CA GLU A 212 -12.50 19.44 2.08
C GLU A 212 -12.58 18.70 3.42
N ARG A 213 -12.56 17.38 3.39
CA ARG A 213 -12.56 16.52 4.58
C ARG A 213 -11.31 16.68 5.45
N LEU A 214 -10.16 17.01 4.84
CA LEU A 214 -8.97 17.41 5.57
C LEU A 214 -9.23 18.71 6.35
N ALA A 215 -9.86 19.71 5.74
CA ALA A 215 -10.20 20.97 6.39
C ALA A 215 -11.25 20.79 7.51
N GLU A 216 -12.12 19.79 7.40
CA GLU A 216 -13.10 19.39 8.41
C GLU A 216 -12.51 18.57 9.57
N GLY A 217 -11.20 18.26 9.52
CA GLY A 217 -10.50 17.54 10.58
C GLY A 217 -10.65 16.02 10.53
N LYS A 218 -11.04 15.45 9.39
CA LYS A 218 -11.09 13.98 9.18
C LYS A 218 -9.69 13.35 9.07
N PHE A 219 -8.64 14.15 8.88
CA PHE A 219 -7.25 13.71 8.85
C PHE A 219 -6.55 14.15 10.13
N ARG A 220 -5.82 13.22 10.76
CA ARG A 220 -5.06 13.47 11.99
C ARG A 220 -3.66 12.89 11.90
N PRO A 221 -2.63 13.55 12.46
CA PRO A 221 -1.29 12.93 12.57
C PRO A 221 -1.34 11.63 13.36
N PHE A 222 -0.63 10.60 12.88
CA PHE A 222 -0.58 9.28 13.54
C PHE A 222 -0.09 9.34 14.99
N SER A 223 0.73 10.33 15.33
CA SER A 223 1.19 10.57 16.72
C SER A 223 0.05 10.74 17.74
N PHE A 224 -1.15 11.12 17.30
CA PHE A 224 -2.33 11.22 18.18
C PHE A 224 -3.07 9.89 18.35
N PHE A 225 -2.88 8.91 17.48
CA PHE A 225 -3.66 7.67 17.42
C PHE A 225 -3.78 6.96 18.78
N ARG A 226 -2.66 6.73 19.44
CA ARG A 226 -2.64 6.08 20.77
C ARG A 226 -3.40 6.88 21.83
N ASN A 227 -3.30 8.19 21.81
CA ASN A 227 -3.98 9.05 22.80
C ASN A 227 -5.48 9.11 22.52
N ASP A 228 -5.89 9.17 21.27
CA ASP A 228 -7.30 9.17 20.88
C ASP A 228 -7.99 7.87 21.32
N LEU A 229 -7.34 6.72 21.14
CA LEU A 229 -7.85 5.41 21.60
C LEU A 229 -7.96 5.32 23.14
N ARG A 230 -7.04 5.97 23.88
CA ARG A 230 -7.00 5.93 25.35
C ARG A 230 -7.98 6.89 26.03
N ALA A 231 -8.34 7.98 25.37
CA ALA A 231 -9.14 9.07 25.96
C ALA A 231 -10.57 8.65 26.36
N GLY A 232 -11.00 7.44 25.96
CA GLY A 232 -12.39 6.98 26.12
C GLY A 232 -13.32 7.66 25.10
N GLY A 233 -14.40 6.97 24.72
CA GLY A 233 -15.35 7.51 23.75
C GLY A 233 -14.83 7.56 22.30
N PHE A 234 -13.82 6.77 21.94
CA PHE A 234 -13.40 6.60 20.55
C PHE A 234 -14.54 5.98 19.75
N SER A 235 -15.17 6.77 18.88
CA SER A 235 -16.43 6.42 18.20
C SER A 235 -16.26 6.25 16.68
N LYS A 236 -15.02 6.13 16.18
CA LYS A 236 -14.80 5.96 14.75
C LYS A 236 -15.20 4.55 14.30
N SER A 237 -16.10 4.49 13.32
CA SER A 237 -16.54 3.23 12.69
C SER A 237 -15.49 2.70 11.72
N TYR A 238 -14.72 3.61 11.08
CA TYR A 238 -13.64 3.26 10.19
C TYR A 238 -12.41 4.14 10.43
N VAL A 239 -11.26 3.52 10.42
CA VAL A 239 -9.96 4.19 10.54
C VAL A 239 -9.05 3.69 9.44
N PHE A 240 -8.51 4.59 8.65
CA PHE A 240 -7.43 4.28 7.71
C PHE A 240 -6.12 4.86 8.22
N ILE A 241 -5.06 4.06 8.23
CA ILE A 241 -3.73 4.50 8.65
C ILE A 241 -2.82 4.51 7.43
N GLU A 242 -2.36 5.71 7.08
CA GLU A 242 -1.32 5.90 6.07
C GLU A 242 0.04 6.04 6.75
N PRO A 243 1.07 5.36 6.22
CA PRO A 243 2.43 5.47 6.74
C PRO A 243 3.02 6.87 6.47
N ASP A 244 4.19 7.10 7.05
CA ASP A 244 5.08 8.18 6.65
C ASP A 244 5.79 7.78 5.35
N TRP A 245 5.47 8.48 4.27
CA TRP A 245 5.97 8.18 2.92
C TRP A 245 7.36 8.74 2.67
N HIS A 246 7.69 9.86 3.27
CA HIS A 246 8.92 10.61 3.00
C HIS A 246 9.20 10.85 1.50
N PRO A 247 8.24 11.33 0.70
CA PRO A 247 8.42 11.48 -0.75
C PRO A 247 9.48 12.50 -1.12
N PHE A 248 9.74 13.49 -0.25
CA PHE A 248 10.79 14.51 -0.41
C PHE A 248 12.22 13.95 -0.19
N THR A 249 12.37 12.69 0.13
CA THR A 249 13.65 11.97 0.23
C THR A 249 13.67 10.68 -0.60
N LYS A 250 12.78 10.57 -1.59
CA LYS A 250 12.60 9.34 -2.39
C LYS A 250 12.32 8.14 -1.49
N PHE A 251 11.37 8.29 -0.61
CA PHE A 251 10.89 7.27 0.34
C PHE A 251 11.90 6.84 1.42
N LYS A 252 13.13 7.35 1.43
CA LYS A 252 14.15 7.01 2.42
C LYS A 252 13.86 7.67 3.76
N GLY A 253 13.69 6.88 4.80
CA GLY A 253 13.46 7.36 6.17
C GLY A 253 11.99 7.47 6.57
N GLY A 254 11.07 7.04 5.73
CA GLY A 254 9.66 6.82 6.04
C GLY A 254 9.42 5.55 6.88
N ASN A 255 8.18 5.05 6.85
CA ASN A 255 7.80 3.79 7.49
C ASN A 255 6.76 2.99 6.68
N SER A 256 6.69 3.26 5.37
CA SER A 256 5.78 2.59 4.44
C SER A 256 6.20 1.17 4.09
N GLN A 257 7.46 0.81 4.33
CA GLN A 257 8.15 -0.39 3.84
C GLN A 257 8.43 -0.40 2.33
N HIS A 258 8.31 0.77 1.66
CA HIS A 258 8.79 0.92 0.29
C HIS A 258 10.21 0.32 0.13
N PRO A 259 10.55 -0.31 -1.02
CA PRO A 259 11.87 -0.94 -1.20
C PRO A 259 13.07 -0.05 -0.89
N MET A 260 12.93 1.26 -1.11
CA MET A 260 13.97 2.25 -0.82
C MET A 260 14.05 2.66 0.66
N ASP A 261 13.11 2.21 1.51
CA ASP A 261 13.10 2.49 2.94
C ASP A 261 13.51 1.26 3.76
N ASP A 262 13.82 1.48 5.04
CA ASP A 262 14.15 0.41 5.98
C ASP A 262 12.88 -0.31 6.45
N VAL A 263 12.73 -1.58 6.07
CA VAL A 263 11.56 -2.41 6.39
C VAL A 263 11.24 -2.45 7.89
N THR A 264 12.25 -2.31 8.77
CA THR A 264 12.06 -2.35 10.23
C THR A 264 11.30 -1.15 10.78
N ARG A 265 11.23 -0.06 10.02
CA ARG A 265 10.47 1.14 10.40
C ARG A 265 8.96 0.89 10.24
N GLY A 266 8.55 0.18 9.17
CA GLY A 266 7.17 -0.26 9.01
C GLY A 266 6.79 -1.36 10.02
N GLU A 267 7.70 -2.27 10.36
CA GLU A 267 7.51 -3.20 11.50
C GLU A 267 7.17 -2.44 12.79
N ARG A 268 7.83 -1.31 13.03
CA ARG A 268 7.53 -0.43 14.17
C ARG A 268 6.14 0.18 14.06
N LEU A 269 5.74 0.67 12.90
CA LEU A 269 4.39 1.21 12.66
C LEU A 269 3.32 0.15 12.95
N ILE A 270 3.50 -1.08 12.44
CA ILE A 270 2.60 -2.21 12.72
C ILE A 270 2.50 -2.48 14.22
N LYS A 271 3.66 -2.56 14.91
CA LYS A 271 3.72 -2.78 16.36
C LYS A 271 2.98 -1.69 17.14
N GLU A 272 3.26 -0.43 16.85
CA GLU A 272 2.64 0.73 17.53
C GLU A 272 1.13 0.77 17.30
N THR A 273 0.68 0.45 16.08
CA THR A 273 -0.74 0.37 15.73
C THR A 273 -1.44 -0.74 16.51
N TYR A 274 -0.93 -1.96 16.44
CA TYR A 274 -1.50 -3.11 17.16
C TYR A 274 -1.53 -2.87 18.66
N GLU A 275 -0.42 -2.48 19.27
CA GLU A 275 -0.32 -2.28 20.73
C GLU A 275 -1.23 -1.12 21.21
N ALA A 276 -1.43 -0.09 20.39
CA ALA A 276 -2.35 0.99 20.70
C ALA A 276 -3.79 0.47 20.77
N ILE A 277 -4.22 -0.33 19.79
CA ILE A 277 -5.55 -0.93 19.74
C ILE A 277 -5.70 -1.98 20.88
N ARG A 278 -4.74 -2.91 20.98
CA ARG A 278 -4.78 -4.04 21.94
C ARG A 278 -4.88 -3.59 23.40
N ASN A 279 -4.26 -2.46 23.73
CA ASN A 279 -4.24 -1.91 25.07
C ASN A 279 -5.24 -0.75 25.28
N SER A 280 -6.23 -0.63 24.40
CA SER A 280 -7.30 0.37 24.49
C SER A 280 -8.66 -0.26 24.83
N PRO A 281 -9.64 0.54 25.29
CA PRO A 281 -11.02 0.08 25.45
C PRO A 281 -11.68 -0.41 24.14
N SER A 282 -11.17 -0.01 22.98
CA SER A 282 -11.73 -0.39 21.67
C SER A 282 -11.30 -1.78 21.21
N TRP A 283 -10.44 -2.49 21.94
CA TRP A 283 -9.96 -3.81 21.53
C TRP A 283 -11.07 -4.80 21.18
N GLU A 284 -12.06 -4.93 22.06
CA GLU A 284 -13.16 -5.89 21.87
C GLU A 284 -14.13 -5.54 20.74
N SER A 285 -14.01 -4.38 20.14
CA SER A 285 -14.80 -3.94 18.98
C SER A 285 -13.95 -3.67 17.73
N SER A 286 -12.70 -4.16 17.71
CA SER A 286 -11.76 -3.85 16.63
C SER A 286 -11.53 -5.02 15.68
N LEU A 287 -11.43 -4.69 14.40
CA LEU A 287 -10.90 -5.51 13.33
C LEU A 287 -9.77 -4.71 12.65
N LEU A 288 -8.53 -5.14 12.80
CA LEU A 288 -7.36 -4.52 12.16
C LEU A 288 -6.93 -5.36 10.96
N ILE A 289 -6.78 -4.72 9.82
CA ILE A 289 -6.27 -5.31 8.58
C ILE A 289 -4.89 -4.72 8.33
N ILE A 290 -3.88 -5.56 8.18
CA ILE A 290 -2.52 -5.18 7.79
C ILE A 290 -2.28 -5.80 6.43
N THR A 291 -2.13 -4.97 5.40
CA THR A 291 -1.88 -5.42 4.03
C THR A 291 -1.03 -4.41 3.26
N TYR A 292 -0.64 -4.77 2.06
CA TYR A 292 0.19 -3.98 1.15
C TYR A 292 -0.61 -3.68 -0.12
N ASP A 293 -0.25 -2.63 -0.81
CA ASP A 293 -0.97 -2.18 -2.02
C ASP A 293 -0.67 -3.04 -3.24
N GLU A 294 0.62 -3.35 -3.46
CA GLU A 294 1.07 -4.21 -4.54
C GLU A 294 2.44 -4.83 -4.18
N HIS A 295 3.02 -5.64 -5.07
CA HIS A 295 4.15 -6.52 -4.77
C HIS A 295 5.54 -5.88 -4.89
N GLY A 296 5.66 -4.64 -5.41
CA GLY A 296 6.93 -3.92 -5.56
C GLY A 296 7.92 -4.54 -6.53
N GLY A 297 7.45 -5.34 -7.49
CA GLY A 297 8.31 -6.05 -8.43
C GLY A 297 9.06 -7.26 -7.83
N PHE A 298 8.72 -7.66 -6.59
CA PHE A 298 9.29 -8.84 -5.93
C PHE A 298 8.53 -10.11 -6.32
N TYR A 299 9.28 -11.21 -6.41
CA TYR A 299 8.77 -12.52 -6.82
C TYR A 299 7.66 -13.03 -5.89
N ASP A 300 6.69 -13.68 -6.50
CA ASP A 300 5.71 -14.55 -5.86
C ASP A 300 5.47 -15.76 -6.75
N HIS A 301 5.39 -16.95 -6.15
CA HIS A 301 5.26 -18.20 -6.91
C HIS A 301 3.82 -18.50 -7.32
N VAL A 302 2.82 -17.88 -6.70
CA VAL A 302 1.41 -18.14 -7.00
C VAL A 302 0.92 -17.23 -8.11
N ALA A 303 0.44 -17.84 -9.18
CA ALA A 303 -0.13 -17.11 -10.31
C ALA A 303 -1.44 -16.43 -9.93
N PRO A 304 -1.59 -15.10 -10.16
CA PRO A 304 -2.82 -14.40 -9.83
C PRO A 304 -3.98 -14.82 -10.74
N PRO A 305 -5.17 -15.07 -10.16
CA PRO A 305 -6.34 -15.43 -10.92
C PRO A 305 -7.02 -14.22 -11.58
N THR A 306 -7.90 -14.50 -12.54
CA THR A 306 -8.82 -13.51 -13.09
C THR A 306 -9.89 -13.14 -12.07
N THR A 307 -10.55 -11.99 -12.31
CA THR A 307 -11.59 -11.45 -11.45
C THR A 307 -12.70 -10.81 -12.29
N VAL A 308 -13.70 -10.25 -11.62
CA VAL A 308 -14.77 -9.52 -12.29
C VAL A 308 -14.38 -8.07 -12.55
N ASP A 309 -14.87 -7.52 -13.64
CA ASP A 309 -14.80 -6.08 -13.95
C ASP A 309 -15.54 -5.30 -12.84
N PRO A 310 -15.04 -4.16 -12.35
CA PRO A 310 -15.78 -3.30 -11.43
C PRO A 310 -17.16 -2.90 -11.93
N GLY A 311 -17.34 -2.74 -13.25
CA GLY A 311 -18.61 -2.43 -13.86
C GLY A 311 -19.09 -0.99 -13.66
N ASP A 312 -18.22 -0.10 -13.25
CA ASP A 312 -18.50 1.31 -12.97
C ASP A 312 -18.48 2.20 -14.23
N LYS A 313 -18.12 1.64 -15.38
CA LYS A 313 -18.08 2.32 -16.69
C LYS A 313 -17.22 3.59 -16.74
N THR A 314 -16.35 3.78 -15.78
CA THR A 314 -15.42 4.92 -15.74
C THR A 314 -14.17 4.66 -16.58
N THR A 315 -14.30 4.16 -17.80
CA THR A 315 -13.20 4.16 -18.75
C THR A 315 -13.01 5.58 -19.27
N ASN A 316 -12.19 6.35 -18.60
CA ASN A 316 -11.69 7.60 -19.14
C ASN A 316 -10.46 7.27 -19.99
N GLN A 317 -10.44 7.70 -21.25
CA GLN A 317 -9.33 7.47 -22.19
C GLN A 317 -7.98 7.96 -21.65
N PHE A 318 -7.97 8.97 -20.77
CA PHE A 318 -6.77 9.49 -20.13
C PHE A 318 -6.30 8.63 -18.95
N ASN A 319 -7.20 7.88 -18.30
CA ASN A 319 -6.90 7.05 -17.14
C ASN A 319 -6.57 5.61 -17.51
N ASN A 320 -7.00 5.13 -18.68
CA ASN A 320 -6.74 3.77 -19.17
C ASN A 320 -5.74 3.80 -20.33
N LYS A 321 -4.47 3.88 -19.99
CA LYS A 321 -3.36 4.04 -20.94
C LYS A 321 -3.06 2.75 -21.71
N TYR A 322 -3.27 1.60 -21.06
CA TYR A 322 -2.93 0.28 -21.60
C TYR A 322 -4.15 -0.52 -22.05
N ASP A 323 -5.33 0.12 -22.13
CA ASP A 323 -6.60 -0.53 -22.49
C ASP A 323 -6.88 -1.78 -21.62
N PHE A 324 -6.57 -1.67 -20.34
CA PHE A 324 -6.72 -2.77 -19.40
C PHE A 324 -8.19 -2.93 -18.97
N GLY A 325 -8.69 -4.17 -19.01
CA GLY A 325 -10.09 -4.49 -18.72
C GLY A 325 -10.42 -4.73 -17.25
N PHE A 326 -9.47 -4.56 -16.32
CA PHE A 326 -9.61 -4.78 -14.87
C PHE A 326 -10.18 -6.16 -14.46
N ARG A 327 -9.96 -7.17 -15.30
CA ARG A 327 -10.43 -8.54 -15.08
C ARG A 327 -9.31 -9.50 -14.65
N GLN A 328 -8.13 -8.99 -14.39
CA GLN A 328 -6.96 -9.73 -13.91
C GLN A 328 -6.51 -9.12 -12.58
N LEU A 329 -6.31 -9.95 -11.55
CA LEU A 329 -5.64 -9.55 -10.32
C LEU A 329 -4.13 -9.44 -10.54
N GLY A 330 -3.47 -8.65 -9.70
CA GLY A 330 -2.01 -8.59 -9.67
C GLY A 330 -1.43 -9.64 -8.70
N VAL A 331 -0.14 -9.52 -8.43
CA VAL A 331 0.63 -10.45 -7.59
C VAL A 331 0.13 -10.44 -6.14
N ARG A 332 0.30 -11.56 -5.43
CA ARG A 332 -0.06 -11.66 -4.01
C ARG A 332 0.70 -10.65 -3.15
N VAL A 333 0.00 -10.13 -2.15
CA VAL A 333 0.55 -9.27 -1.12
C VAL A 333 0.30 -9.85 0.27
N PRO A 334 1.13 -9.55 1.28
CA PRO A 334 0.88 -10.01 2.64
C PRO A 334 -0.42 -9.43 3.18
N ALA A 335 -1.21 -10.27 3.87
CA ALA A 335 -2.39 -9.82 4.60
C ALA A 335 -2.53 -10.56 5.92
N VAL A 336 -2.58 -9.79 7.00
CA VAL A 336 -2.80 -10.30 8.37
C VAL A 336 -4.02 -9.58 8.95
N VAL A 337 -4.97 -10.37 9.45
CA VAL A 337 -6.24 -9.86 9.99
C VAL A 337 -6.29 -10.15 11.48
N VAL A 338 -6.50 -9.11 12.27
CA VAL A 338 -6.39 -9.13 13.73
C VAL A 338 -7.70 -8.70 14.36
N SER A 339 -8.25 -9.54 15.22
CA SER A 339 -9.41 -9.24 16.07
C SER A 339 -9.41 -10.16 17.28
N PRO A 340 -9.97 -9.74 18.43
CA PRO A 340 -10.17 -10.66 19.55
C PRO A 340 -11.14 -11.81 19.23
N PHE A 341 -11.92 -11.71 18.16
CA PHE A 341 -12.85 -12.75 17.72
C PHE A 341 -12.25 -13.72 16.68
N ILE A 342 -10.97 -13.59 16.37
CA ILE A 342 -10.22 -14.52 15.50
C ILE A 342 -9.44 -15.50 16.38
N ALA A 343 -9.58 -16.79 16.12
CA ALA A 343 -8.81 -17.83 16.83
C ALA A 343 -7.30 -17.67 16.54
N LYS A 344 -6.48 -18.23 17.41
CA LYS A 344 -5.02 -18.24 17.22
C LYS A 344 -4.64 -19.15 16.06
N GLY A 345 -3.72 -18.66 15.20
CA GLY A 345 -3.10 -19.45 14.15
C GLY A 345 -4.06 -19.88 13.05
N VAL A 346 -4.93 -18.97 12.61
CA VAL A 346 -5.82 -19.20 11.46
C VAL A 346 -5.07 -18.93 10.17
N ILE A 347 -5.22 -19.83 9.20
CA ILE A 347 -4.74 -19.64 7.82
C ILE A 347 -5.96 -19.66 6.92
N ASP A 348 -6.10 -18.62 6.11
CA ASP A 348 -7.23 -18.46 5.23
C ASP A 348 -6.80 -18.49 3.76
N HIS A 349 -7.16 -19.56 3.06
CA HIS A 349 -6.85 -19.80 1.65
C HIS A 349 -7.91 -19.24 0.69
N ARG A 350 -8.92 -18.49 1.19
CA ARG A 350 -9.90 -17.86 0.32
C ARG A 350 -9.27 -16.75 -0.49
N LEU A 351 -9.80 -16.57 -1.70
CA LEU A 351 -9.38 -15.49 -2.59
C LEU A 351 -9.85 -14.13 -2.05
N TYR A 352 -8.90 -13.24 -1.81
CA TYR A 352 -9.10 -11.84 -1.43
C TYR A 352 -8.42 -10.90 -2.41
N ASP A 353 -8.93 -9.69 -2.52
CA ASP A 353 -8.25 -8.53 -3.08
C ASP A 353 -8.60 -7.28 -2.26
N HIS A 354 -8.10 -6.12 -2.65
CA HIS A 354 -8.36 -4.88 -1.89
C HIS A 354 -9.84 -4.51 -1.81
N SER A 355 -10.66 -4.96 -2.76
CA SER A 355 -12.12 -4.78 -2.72
C SER A 355 -12.78 -5.55 -1.58
N SER A 356 -12.07 -6.48 -0.95
CA SER A 356 -12.51 -7.16 0.27
C SER A 356 -12.61 -6.22 1.48
N VAL A 357 -11.89 -5.10 1.47
CA VAL A 357 -11.97 -4.07 2.53
C VAL A 357 -13.32 -3.35 2.48
N PRO A 358 -13.74 -2.68 1.37
CA PRO A 358 -15.07 -2.09 1.29
C PRO A 358 -16.17 -3.13 1.46
N ALA A 359 -16.07 -4.33 0.87
CA ALA A 359 -17.04 -5.41 1.05
C ALA A 359 -17.23 -5.80 2.54
N THR A 360 -16.15 -5.77 3.33
CA THR A 360 -16.20 -6.04 4.78
C THR A 360 -16.90 -4.90 5.53
N ILE A 361 -16.58 -3.64 5.22
CA ILE A 361 -17.21 -2.45 5.79
C ILE A 361 -18.71 -2.44 5.48
N GLU A 362 -19.08 -2.67 4.23
CA GLU A 362 -20.47 -2.77 3.77
C GLU A 362 -21.24 -3.84 4.54
N ARG A 363 -20.65 -5.00 4.70
CA ARG A 363 -21.25 -6.10 5.47
C ARG A 363 -21.45 -5.75 6.95
N MET A 364 -20.44 -5.11 7.57
CA MET A 364 -20.47 -4.75 8.99
C MET A 364 -21.55 -3.71 9.29
N PHE A 365 -21.74 -2.74 8.39
CA PHE A 365 -22.63 -1.61 8.62
C PHE A 365 -23.91 -1.64 7.79
N GLY A 366 -24.15 -2.69 6.98
CA GLY A 366 -25.35 -2.82 6.15
C GLY A 366 -25.40 -1.81 5.01
N LEU A 367 -24.26 -1.46 4.44
CA LEU A 367 -24.14 -0.50 3.34
C LEU A 367 -24.30 -1.20 1.99
N THR A 368 -24.53 -0.42 0.94
CA THR A 368 -24.62 -0.91 -0.44
C THR A 368 -23.24 -1.01 -1.07
N SER A 369 -23.05 -2.00 -1.95
CA SER A 369 -21.78 -2.15 -2.67
C SER A 369 -21.56 -1.03 -3.68
N LEU A 370 -20.29 -0.61 -3.81
CA LEU A 370 -19.84 0.44 -4.73
C LEU A 370 -19.76 -0.08 -6.16
N THR A 371 -19.29 -1.32 -6.36
CA THR A 371 -19.03 -1.91 -7.68
C THR A 371 -19.40 -3.40 -7.72
N GLN A 372 -19.12 -4.05 -8.84
CA GLN A 372 -19.25 -5.52 -8.92
C GLN A 372 -18.08 -6.24 -8.20
N ARG A 373 -16.94 -5.55 -7.99
CA ARG A 373 -15.77 -6.13 -7.33
C ARG A 373 -16.05 -6.39 -5.85
N ASP A 374 -16.40 -5.37 -5.08
CA ASP A 374 -16.73 -5.49 -3.64
C ASP A 374 -17.99 -6.32 -3.40
N LYS A 375 -18.98 -6.23 -4.29
CA LYS A 375 -20.19 -7.07 -4.22
C LYS A 375 -19.87 -8.56 -4.23
N GLN A 376 -18.85 -8.99 -4.97
CA GLN A 376 -18.45 -10.39 -5.12
C GLN A 376 -17.22 -10.77 -4.29
N ALA A 377 -16.50 -9.80 -3.74
CA ALA A 377 -15.32 -10.05 -2.93
C ALA A 377 -15.63 -10.84 -1.65
N ALA A 378 -14.70 -11.68 -1.24
CA ALA A 378 -14.75 -12.33 0.06
C ALA A 378 -14.65 -11.29 1.19
N ARG A 379 -15.32 -11.57 2.31
CA ARG A 379 -15.44 -10.65 3.45
C ARG A 379 -14.66 -11.16 4.65
N LEU A 380 -13.94 -10.29 5.30
CA LEU A 380 -13.13 -10.64 6.48
C LEU A 380 -13.98 -10.90 7.73
N THR A 381 -15.26 -10.53 7.73
CA THR A 381 -16.19 -10.89 8.81
C THR A 381 -16.33 -12.40 9.00
N GLU A 382 -16.03 -13.20 7.98
CA GLU A 382 -16.07 -14.66 8.06
C GLU A 382 -14.92 -15.26 8.90
N LEU A 383 -13.89 -14.47 9.19
CA LEU A 383 -12.79 -14.83 10.10
C LEU A 383 -13.16 -14.67 11.58
N LEU A 384 -14.23 -13.92 11.89
CA LEU A 384 -14.68 -13.68 13.27
C LEU A 384 -15.42 -14.92 13.79
N SER A 385 -14.70 -15.99 14.06
CA SER A 385 -15.23 -17.32 14.38
C SER A 385 -15.52 -17.55 15.86
N LEU A 386 -14.94 -16.73 16.75
CA LEU A 386 -15.11 -16.88 18.18
C LEU A 386 -16.38 -16.19 18.66
N LYS A 387 -17.10 -16.84 19.59
CA LYS A 387 -18.28 -16.28 20.22
C LYS A 387 -17.93 -15.18 21.23
N ASP A 388 -16.86 -15.41 21.97
CA ASP A 388 -16.36 -14.52 23.01
C ASP A 388 -14.95 -14.04 22.62
N PRO A 389 -14.58 -12.80 22.98
CA PRO A 389 -13.25 -12.29 22.66
C PRO A 389 -12.17 -13.06 23.41
N ARG A 390 -11.11 -13.47 22.73
CA ARG A 390 -9.97 -14.15 23.36
C ARG A 390 -9.17 -13.17 24.23
N ASP A 391 -8.69 -13.62 25.35
CA ASP A 391 -7.90 -12.85 26.34
C ASP A 391 -6.40 -13.11 26.24
N ASP A 392 -5.98 -14.21 25.60
CA ASP A 392 -4.59 -14.66 25.46
C ASP A 392 -3.80 -13.94 24.38
N ALA A 393 -4.42 -13.06 23.58
CA ALA A 393 -3.73 -12.27 22.57
C ALA A 393 -2.63 -11.39 23.20
N PRO A 394 -1.41 -11.37 22.63
CA PRO A 394 -0.27 -10.68 23.23
C PRO A 394 -0.53 -9.17 23.40
N ARG A 395 -0.20 -8.62 24.59
CA ARG A 395 -0.33 -7.18 24.84
C ARG A 395 0.85 -6.37 24.31
N THR A 396 1.96 -7.06 24.07
CA THR A 396 3.21 -6.47 23.56
C THR A 396 3.81 -7.41 22.54
N LEU A 397 4.18 -6.87 21.38
CA LEU A 397 4.87 -7.61 20.33
C LEU A 397 6.40 -7.52 20.51
N PRO A 398 7.16 -8.41 19.87
CA PRO A 398 8.61 -8.30 19.80
C PRO A 398 9.04 -6.90 19.31
N ALA A 399 10.26 -6.51 19.64
CA ALA A 399 10.87 -5.35 18.99
C ALA A 399 11.16 -5.67 17.51
N PRO A 400 11.05 -4.70 16.59
CA PRO A 400 11.59 -4.88 15.25
C PRO A 400 13.05 -5.31 15.28
N ALA A 401 13.47 -6.07 14.28
CA ALA A 401 14.86 -6.51 14.16
C ALA A 401 15.80 -5.28 14.13
N PRO A 402 17.02 -5.40 14.69
CA PRO A 402 17.99 -4.32 14.60
C PRO A 402 18.48 -4.17 13.17
N SER A 403 18.33 -2.98 12.60
CA SER A 403 18.84 -2.65 11.28
C SER A 403 20.18 -1.91 11.38
N PRO A 404 21.18 -2.25 10.53
CA PRO A 404 22.41 -1.49 10.41
C PRO A 404 22.24 -0.18 9.64
N VAL A 405 21.10 0.01 8.95
CA VAL A 405 20.85 1.15 8.05
C VAL A 405 20.70 2.44 8.85
N ARG A 406 21.32 3.50 8.36
CA ARG A 406 21.21 4.86 8.90
C ARG A 406 21.07 5.85 7.74
N PHE A 407 20.03 6.65 7.80
CA PHE A 407 19.83 7.76 6.87
C PHE A 407 20.36 9.06 7.51
N GLU A 408 21.69 9.21 7.58
CA GLU A 408 22.33 10.35 8.27
C GLU A 408 21.99 11.71 7.65
N PHE A 409 21.66 11.74 6.36
CA PHE A 409 21.27 12.95 5.67
C PHE A 409 19.96 13.57 6.20
N LEU A 410 19.06 12.79 6.81
CA LEU A 410 17.78 13.28 7.34
C LEU A 410 17.98 14.41 8.37
N GLY A 411 19.01 14.32 9.20
CA GLY A 411 19.34 15.37 10.18
C GLY A 411 19.82 16.68 9.57
N ARG A 412 20.19 16.71 8.27
CA ARG A 412 20.73 17.86 7.54
C ARG A 412 19.79 18.42 6.49
N LEU A 413 18.66 17.76 6.24
CA LEU A 413 17.73 18.10 5.15
C LEU A 413 17.25 19.55 5.19
N GLU A 414 16.98 20.06 6.38
CA GLU A 414 16.48 21.43 6.57
C GLU A 414 17.55 22.50 6.39
N SER A 415 18.81 22.18 6.65
CA SER A 415 19.94 23.14 6.60
C SER A 415 20.65 23.18 5.24
N ASP A 416 20.62 22.10 4.47
CA ASP A 416 21.42 21.98 3.25
C ASP A 416 20.77 21.01 2.24
N PHE A 417 19.60 21.41 1.73
CA PHE A 417 18.83 20.57 0.80
C PHE A 417 19.59 20.17 -0.46
N GLU A 418 20.33 21.10 -1.08
CA GLU A 418 21.02 20.83 -2.35
C GLU A 418 22.13 19.77 -2.19
N ARG A 419 22.86 19.82 -1.08
CA ARG A 419 23.86 18.79 -0.78
C ARG A 419 23.20 17.45 -0.45
N VAL A 420 22.13 17.47 0.32
CA VAL A 420 21.35 16.27 0.66
C VAL A 420 20.73 15.65 -0.59
N ALA A 421 20.24 16.45 -1.52
CA ALA A 421 19.72 15.96 -2.81
C ALA A 421 20.78 15.17 -3.60
N SER A 422 22.02 15.68 -3.64
CA SER A 422 23.15 14.95 -4.24
C SER A 422 23.46 13.64 -3.49
N GLU A 423 23.44 13.63 -2.16
CA GLU A 423 23.66 12.42 -1.35
C GLU A 423 22.51 11.38 -1.52
N MET A 424 21.31 11.83 -1.84
CA MET A 424 20.17 10.94 -2.17
C MET A 424 20.31 10.29 -3.56
N GLY A 425 21.27 10.72 -4.36
CA GLY A 425 21.48 10.23 -5.73
C GLY A 425 20.47 10.80 -6.72
N LEU A 426 19.99 12.03 -6.50
CA LEU A 426 19.14 12.73 -7.45
C LEU A 426 20.01 13.20 -8.63
N GLU A 427 19.68 12.74 -9.82
CA GLU A 427 20.38 13.10 -11.05
C GLU A 427 19.66 14.26 -11.75
N ALA A 428 20.40 15.31 -12.08
CA ALA A 428 19.84 16.42 -12.84
C ALA A 428 19.40 15.94 -14.24
N GLY A 429 18.15 16.25 -14.61
CA GLY A 429 17.58 15.88 -15.91
C GLY A 429 17.02 14.45 -16.00
N ARG A 430 17.05 13.67 -14.92
CA ARG A 430 16.31 12.40 -14.85
C ARG A 430 14.83 12.70 -14.72
N PRO A 431 13.94 12.12 -15.57
CA PRO A 431 12.50 12.27 -15.42
C PRO A 431 12.03 11.85 -14.01
N ALA A 432 11.00 12.51 -13.50
CA ALA A 432 10.44 12.14 -12.21
C ALA A 432 9.89 10.70 -12.28
N ASP A 433 10.20 9.92 -11.24
CA ASP A 433 9.62 8.60 -11.06
C ASP A 433 8.09 8.72 -10.98
N PRO A 434 7.31 7.84 -11.64
CA PRO A 434 5.84 7.91 -11.62
C PRO A 434 5.23 7.91 -10.21
N ALA A 435 5.79 7.14 -9.27
CA ALA A 435 5.33 7.15 -7.88
C ALA A 435 5.54 8.52 -7.23
N LEU A 436 6.70 9.14 -7.45
CA LEU A 436 7.02 10.50 -6.97
C LEU A 436 6.14 11.56 -7.63
N ALA A 437 5.79 11.38 -8.90
CA ALA A 437 4.89 12.26 -9.63
C ALA A 437 3.52 12.37 -8.96
N GLY A 438 2.95 11.26 -8.50
CA GLY A 438 1.72 11.26 -7.72
C GLY A 438 1.83 12.11 -6.45
N PHE A 439 2.96 12.05 -5.74
CA PHE A 439 3.17 12.91 -4.57
C PHE A 439 3.34 14.40 -4.89
N VAL A 440 3.78 14.78 -6.08
CA VAL A 440 3.71 16.19 -6.52
C VAL A 440 2.26 16.66 -6.62
N HIS A 441 1.34 15.81 -7.10
CA HIS A 441 -0.08 16.13 -7.12
C HIS A 441 -0.67 16.24 -5.70
N VAL A 442 -0.36 15.33 -4.79
CA VAL A 442 -0.76 15.46 -3.37
C VAL A 442 -0.21 16.76 -2.78
N ALA A 443 1.05 17.10 -3.03
CA ALA A 443 1.66 18.34 -2.59
C ALA A 443 0.96 19.57 -3.19
N LEU A 444 0.56 19.53 -4.47
CA LEU A 444 -0.26 20.57 -5.10
C LEU A 444 -1.57 20.79 -4.33
N LEU A 445 -2.32 19.72 -4.09
CA LEU A 445 -3.59 19.79 -3.35
C LEU A 445 -3.39 20.33 -1.94
N ARG A 446 -2.33 19.93 -1.25
CA ARG A 446 -1.95 20.45 0.06
C ARG A 446 -1.58 21.94 0.01
N LYS A 447 -0.81 22.37 -0.99
CA LYS A 447 -0.46 23.78 -1.18
C LYS A 447 -1.72 24.62 -1.43
N LEU A 448 -2.62 24.15 -2.26
CA LEU A 448 -3.89 24.82 -2.53
C LEU A 448 -4.77 24.95 -1.28
N SER A 449 -4.77 23.96 -0.38
CA SER A 449 -5.58 23.96 0.85
C SER A 449 -5.12 25.00 1.89
N VAL A 450 -3.87 25.47 1.81
CA VAL A 450 -3.30 26.43 2.79
C VAL A 450 -2.96 27.79 2.17
N SER A 451 -3.23 27.98 0.87
CA SER A 451 -2.91 29.19 0.12
C SER A 451 -4.16 30.02 -0.22
N PRO A 452 -4.04 31.36 -0.38
CA PRO A 452 -5.15 32.20 -0.79
C PRO A 452 -5.72 31.78 -2.17
N PRO A 453 -7.05 31.82 -2.37
CA PRO A 453 -7.69 31.46 -3.65
C PRO A 453 -7.14 32.23 -4.87
N ALA A 454 -6.68 33.46 -4.68
CA ALA A 454 -6.10 34.29 -5.74
C ALA A 454 -4.78 33.71 -6.31
N GLU A 455 -4.08 32.85 -5.59
CA GLU A 455 -2.82 32.23 -6.00
C GLU A 455 -3.02 30.90 -6.74
N ARG A 456 -4.27 30.39 -6.82
CA ARG A 456 -4.57 29.05 -7.34
C ARG A 456 -3.96 28.78 -8.72
N THR A 457 -4.13 29.70 -9.66
CA THR A 457 -3.59 29.50 -11.03
C THR A 457 -2.07 29.44 -11.04
N MET A 458 -1.40 30.30 -10.29
CA MET A 458 0.06 30.31 -10.17
C MET A 458 0.57 28.99 -9.58
N ILE A 459 -0.05 28.52 -8.51
CA ILE A 459 0.31 27.25 -7.83
C ILE A 459 0.17 26.05 -8.77
N ILE A 460 -0.88 26.01 -9.56
CA ILE A 460 -1.08 24.95 -10.57
C ILE A 460 0.02 24.99 -11.63
N GLU A 461 0.36 26.17 -12.15
CA GLU A 461 1.40 26.30 -13.18
C GLU A 461 2.80 25.95 -12.62
N GLU A 462 3.10 26.28 -11.37
CA GLU A 462 4.34 25.83 -10.72
C GLU A 462 4.42 24.28 -10.65
N ALA A 463 3.34 23.60 -10.30
CA ALA A 463 3.32 22.15 -10.23
C ALA A 463 3.47 21.52 -11.63
N LYS A 464 2.82 22.08 -12.67
CA LYS A 464 2.97 21.64 -14.06
C LYS A 464 4.38 21.81 -14.61
N ALA A 465 5.16 22.73 -14.06
CA ALA A 465 6.56 22.93 -14.46
C ALA A 465 7.51 21.84 -13.95
N VAL A 466 7.06 21.00 -13.02
CA VAL A 466 7.86 19.89 -12.48
C VAL A 466 7.95 18.77 -13.52
N GLN A 467 9.16 18.51 -14.01
CA GLN A 467 9.43 17.48 -15.01
C GLN A 467 10.46 16.45 -14.56
N TYR A 468 11.38 16.87 -13.71
CA TYR A 468 12.52 16.08 -13.29
C TYR A 468 12.43 15.69 -11.82
N GLU A 469 13.11 14.61 -11.47
CA GLU A 469 13.16 14.05 -10.12
C GLU A 469 13.61 15.09 -9.07
N THR A 470 14.64 15.88 -9.41
CA THR A 470 15.14 16.96 -8.55
C THR A 470 14.10 18.06 -8.31
N ASP A 471 13.31 18.39 -9.33
CA ASP A 471 12.27 19.42 -9.23
C ASP A 471 11.10 18.90 -8.40
N ALA A 472 10.72 17.63 -8.57
CA ALA A 472 9.66 16.98 -7.78
C ALA A 472 9.99 16.99 -6.30
N VAL A 473 11.18 16.51 -5.93
CA VAL A 473 11.64 16.49 -4.52
C VAL A 473 11.71 17.90 -3.94
N ARG A 474 12.24 18.87 -4.71
CA ARG A 474 12.32 20.29 -4.28
C ARG A 474 10.92 20.90 -4.07
N TYR A 475 9.99 20.63 -5.00
CA TYR A 475 8.61 21.10 -4.89
C TYR A 475 7.92 20.55 -3.65
N ILE A 476 7.94 19.24 -3.45
CA ILE A 476 7.33 18.56 -2.30
C ILE A 476 7.95 19.10 -0.98
N HIS A 477 9.28 19.22 -0.90
CA HIS A 477 9.95 19.78 0.27
C HIS A 477 9.56 21.24 0.56
N GLY A 478 9.42 22.05 -0.50
CA GLY A 478 8.94 23.42 -0.38
C GLY A 478 7.52 23.51 0.19
N VAL A 479 6.62 22.65 -0.28
CA VAL A 479 5.25 22.56 0.22
C VAL A 479 5.22 22.09 1.68
N ARG A 480 6.02 21.12 2.06
CA ARG A 480 6.16 20.68 3.47
C ARG A 480 6.52 21.85 4.38
N LYS A 481 7.50 22.67 4.00
CA LYS A 481 7.87 23.89 4.77
C LYS A 481 6.72 24.88 4.89
N LEU A 482 5.97 25.08 3.81
CA LEU A 482 4.80 25.96 3.81
C LEU A 482 3.73 25.49 4.81
N ILE A 483 3.41 24.18 4.80
CA ILE A 483 2.43 23.57 5.71
C ILE A 483 2.89 23.74 7.16
N ALA A 484 4.15 23.46 7.47
CA ALA A 484 4.71 23.63 8.82
C ALA A 484 4.62 25.07 9.30
N ALA A 485 4.92 26.05 8.43
CA ALA A 485 4.80 27.46 8.74
C ALA A 485 3.34 27.92 8.96
N ALA A 486 2.39 27.38 8.19
CA ALA A 486 0.96 27.67 8.35
C ALA A 486 0.43 27.11 9.69
N GLY A 487 0.81 25.88 10.06
CA GLY A 487 0.45 25.27 11.34
C GLY A 487 0.97 26.05 12.54
N SER A 488 2.20 26.56 12.47
CA SER A 488 2.79 27.37 13.54
C SER A 488 2.07 28.73 13.73
N ARG A 489 1.59 29.34 12.65
CA ARG A 489 0.81 30.58 12.72
C ARG A 489 -0.57 30.37 13.35
N ALA A 490 -1.24 29.24 13.04
CA ALA A 490 -2.54 28.93 13.64
C ALA A 490 -2.44 28.67 15.14
N GLN A 491 -1.37 28.10 15.64
CA GLN A 491 -1.11 27.89 17.06
C GLN A 491 -0.72 29.17 17.80
N GLY A 492 -0.05 30.13 17.14
CA GLY A 492 0.35 31.43 17.73
C GLY A 492 -0.76 32.48 17.76
N SER A 493 -1.85 32.31 17.02
CA SER A 493 -3.00 33.25 17.01
C SER A 493 -4.13 32.86 17.97
N GLY A 494 -3.95 31.81 18.75
CA GLY A 494 -4.92 31.29 19.74
C GLY A 494 -4.62 31.69 21.18
N LEU A 495 -3.95 32.85 21.43
CA LEU A 495 -3.77 33.51 22.75
C LEU A 495 -4.70 34.70 22.87
#